data_f49ec5e1663a9c772fcb8ddd70ecc5f1
#
_entry.id   f49ec5e1663a9c772fcb8ddd70ecc5f1
#
_cell.length_a   1.000
_cell.length_b   1.000
_cell.length_c   1.000
_cell.angle_alpha   90.00
_cell.angle_beta   90.00
_cell.angle_gamma   90.00
#
_symmetry.space_group_name_H-M   'P 1'
#
loop_
_entity.id
_entity.type
_entity.pdbx_description
1 polymer ?
#
loop_
_entity_poly.entity_id
_entity_poly.type
_entity_poly.pdbx_seq_one_letter_code
_entity_poly.pdbx_strand_id
1 'polypeptide(L)' 'PIAALAEINQERLVLQAKLFSEDGRIFSDKKLEGITSNAKKIGSTCADYLINNLINREKNEK' A
#
# COMPACT_ATOMS: atom_id res chain seq x y z
N PRO A 1 -11.40 3.89 -0.58
CA PRO A 1 -11.17 2.95 -1.70
C PRO A 1 -9.71 2.52 -1.80
N ILE A 2 -9.49 1.27 -2.10
CA ILE A 2 -8.16 0.70 -2.19
C ILE A 2 -8.06 -0.15 -3.46
N ALA A 3 -6.90 -0.07 -4.11
CA ALA A 3 -6.56 -0.93 -5.22
C ALA A 3 -5.25 -1.62 -4.90
N ALA A 4 -5.19 -2.92 -5.11
CA ALA A 4 -4.00 -3.69 -4.78
C ALA A 4 -3.76 -4.79 -5.80
N LEU A 5 -2.50 -5.06 -6.05
CA LEU A 5 -2.08 -6.13 -6.93
C LEU A 5 -0.91 -6.85 -6.28
N ALA A 6 -1.03 -8.15 -6.17
CA ALA A 6 0.05 -9.00 -5.65
C ALA A 6 0.47 -9.97 -6.74
N GLU A 7 1.77 -10.09 -6.93
CA GLU A 7 2.34 -11.03 -7.88
C GLU A 7 3.34 -11.93 -7.18
N ILE A 8 3.27 -13.21 -7.45
CA ILE A 8 4.15 -14.19 -6.84
C ILE A 8 4.90 -14.92 -7.97
N ASN A 9 6.21 -14.95 -7.85
CA ASN A 9 7.06 -15.67 -8.77
C ASN A 9 8.02 -16.52 -7.94
N GLN A 10 7.76 -17.83 -7.92
CA GLN A 10 8.48 -18.74 -7.05
C GLN A 10 8.29 -18.31 -5.59
N GLU A 11 9.34 -17.97 -4.89
CA GLU A 11 9.25 -17.54 -3.48
C GLU A 11 9.27 -16.03 -3.33
N ARG A 12 9.20 -15.29 -4.43
CA ARG A 12 9.26 -13.83 -4.42
C ARG A 12 7.87 -13.25 -4.52
N LEU A 13 7.56 -12.31 -3.64
CA LEU A 13 6.27 -11.60 -3.61
C LEU A 13 6.51 -10.12 -3.90
N VAL A 14 5.73 -9.58 -4.83
CA VAL A 14 5.69 -8.13 -5.08
C VAL A 14 4.27 -7.66 -4.82
N LEU A 15 4.12 -6.70 -3.92
CA LEU A 15 2.83 -6.13 -3.58
C LEU A 15 2.82 -4.65 -3.94
N GLN A 16 1.86 -4.25 -4.76
CA GLN A 16 1.62 -2.85 -5.08
C GLN A 16 0.22 -2.49 -4.62
N ALA A 17 0.09 -1.35 -3.96
CA ALA A 17 -1.23 -0.93 -3.49
C ALA A 17 -1.34 0.58 -3.53
N LYS A 18 -2.57 1.05 -3.67
CA LYS A 18 -2.89 2.47 -3.72
C LYS A 18 -4.14 2.70 -2.88
N LEU A 19 -4.08 3.66 -1.99
CA LEU A 19 -5.19 4.03 -1.12
C LEU A 19 -5.62 5.45 -1.45
N PHE A 20 -6.91 5.65 -1.67
CA PHE A 20 -7.47 6.94 -2.07
C PHE A 20 -8.27 7.56 -0.93
N SER A 21 -8.34 8.89 -0.90
CA SER A 21 -9.30 9.59 -0.06
C SER A 21 -10.71 9.30 -0.56
N GLU A 22 -11.73 9.65 0.24
CA GLU A 22 -13.11 9.35 -0.11
C GLU A 22 -13.53 9.99 -1.43
N ASP A 23 -13.05 11.19 -1.72
CA ASP A 23 -13.39 11.89 -2.95
C ASP A 23 -12.45 11.52 -4.12
N GLY A 24 -11.47 10.67 -3.87
CA GLY A 24 -10.55 10.20 -4.91
C GLY A 24 -9.49 11.18 -5.35
N ARG A 25 -9.43 12.37 -4.73
CA ARG A 25 -8.51 13.42 -5.16
C ARG A 25 -7.10 13.26 -4.63
N ILE A 26 -6.97 12.62 -3.47
CA ILE A 26 -5.69 12.40 -2.81
C ILE A 26 -5.46 10.91 -2.70
N PHE A 27 -4.21 10.50 -2.90
CA PHE A 27 -3.90 9.08 -2.75
C PHE A 27 -2.48 8.90 -2.21
N SER A 28 -2.25 7.71 -1.69
CA SER A 28 -0.90 7.24 -1.37
C SER A 28 -0.71 5.89 -2.04
N ASP A 29 0.53 5.58 -2.40
CA ASP A 29 0.84 4.31 -3.03
C ASP A 29 2.14 3.75 -2.48
N LYS A 30 2.30 2.44 -2.59
CA LYS A 30 3.48 1.75 -2.11
C LYS A 30 3.67 0.44 -2.85
N LYS A 31 4.93 0.14 -3.14
CA LYS A 31 5.33 -1.14 -3.69
C LYS A 31 6.33 -1.77 -2.72
N LEU A 32 6.07 -2.98 -2.30
CA LEU A 32 6.95 -3.73 -1.42
C LEU A 32 7.28 -5.08 -2.04
N GLU A 33 8.47 -5.58 -1.77
CA GLU A 33 8.90 -6.87 -2.24
C GLU A 33 9.50 -7.66 -1.10
N GLY A 34 9.38 -8.95 -1.18
CA GLY A 34 9.97 -9.83 -0.19
C GLY A 34 9.73 -11.29 -0.53
N ILE A 35 9.99 -12.16 0.42
CA ILE A 35 9.75 -13.60 0.23
C ILE A 35 8.32 -13.91 0.67
N THR A 36 7.74 -14.93 0.03
CA THR A 36 6.33 -15.27 0.27
C THR A 36 6.04 -15.65 1.71
N SER A 37 7.02 -16.20 2.44
CA SER A 37 6.81 -16.56 3.83
C SER A 37 6.57 -15.32 4.71
N ASN A 38 6.89 -14.13 4.24
CA ASN A 38 6.65 -12.87 4.95
C ASN A 38 5.43 -12.12 4.44
N ALA A 39 4.55 -12.77 3.68
CA ALA A 39 3.43 -12.11 3.02
C ALA A 39 2.56 -11.31 3.99
N LYS A 40 2.26 -11.90 5.15
CA LYS A 40 1.41 -11.22 6.14
C LYS A 40 2.07 -9.93 6.64
N LYS A 41 3.35 -9.98 6.92
CA LYS A 41 4.09 -8.82 7.40
C LYS A 41 4.20 -7.77 6.32
N ILE A 42 4.44 -8.18 5.07
CA ILE A 42 4.52 -7.27 3.94
C ILE A 42 3.20 -6.54 3.76
N GLY A 43 2.09 -7.27 3.81
CA GLY A 43 0.76 -6.66 3.68
C GLY A 43 0.47 -5.67 4.79
N SER A 44 0.78 -6.03 6.03
CA SER A 44 0.58 -5.17 7.19
C SER A 44 1.42 -3.90 7.10
N THR A 45 2.69 -4.04 6.74
CA THR A 45 3.60 -2.90 6.59
C THR A 45 3.11 -1.97 5.48
N CYS A 46 2.65 -2.54 4.37
CA CYS A 46 2.13 -1.76 3.26
C CYS A 46 0.89 -0.97 3.68
N ALA A 47 -0.04 -1.61 4.38
CA ALA A 47 -1.26 -0.96 4.82
C ALA A 47 -0.95 0.19 5.78
N ASP A 48 -0.07 -0.02 6.74
CA ASP A 48 0.31 1.01 7.69
C ASP A 48 0.92 2.22 6.98
N TYR A 49 1.80 1.97 6.01
CA TYR A 49 2.41 3.04 5.24
C TYR A 49 1.36 3.85 4.48
N LEU A 50 0.45 3.14 3.79
CA LEU A 50 -0.55 3.81 2.98
C LEU A 50 -1.47 4.68 3.82
N ILE A 51 -1.92 4.17 4.95
CA ILE A 51 -2.83 4.89 5.83
C ILE A 51 -2.15 6.14 6.39
N ASN A 52 -0.96 6.00 6.93
CA ASN A 52 -0.25 7.12 7.54
C ASN A 52 0.11 8.17 6.50
N ASN A 53 0.52 7.74 5.32
CA ASN A 53 0.90 8.65 4.26
C ASN A 53 -0.31 9.43 3.75
N LEU A 54 -1.46 8.75 3.60
CA LEU A 54 -2.67 9.40 3.15
C LEU A 54 -3.15 10.46 4.16
N ILE A 55 -3.12 10.13 5.43
CA ILE A 55 -3.50 11.07 6.50
C ILE A 55 -2.63 12.32 6.42
N ASN A 56 -1.33 12.15 6.25
CA ASN A 56 -0.42 13.29 6.15
C ASN A 56 -0.69 14.14 4.92
N ARG A 57 -1.00 13.51 3.79
CA ARG A 57 -1.33 14.24 2.57
C ARG A 57 -2.63 15.02 2.73
N GLU A 58 -3.62 14.45 3.38
CA GLU A 58 -4.88 15.13 3.62
C GLU A 58 -4.69 16.34 4.52
N LYS A 59 -3.82 16.24 5.53
CA LYS A 59 -3.52 17.38 6.40
C LYS A 59 -2.85 18.51 5.66
N ASN A 60 -2.05 18.22 4.66
CA ASN A 60 -1.29 19.22 3.92
C ASN A 60 -2.06 19.80 2.73
N GLU A 61 -3.27 19.34 2.51
CA GLU A 61 -4.08 19.70 1.35
C GLU A 61 -4.84 21.01 1.53
N LYS A 62 -4.73 21.63 2.65
CA LYS A 62 -5.49 22.85 2.97
C LYS A 62 -5.09 24.07 2.19
#